data_f3b86a96ad2a01abad74dc63f15cbb6e
#
_entry.id   f3b86a96ad2a01abad74dc63f15cbb6e
#
_cell.length_a   1.000
_cell.length_b   1.000
_cell.length_c   1.000
_cell.angle_alpha   90.00
_cell.angle_beta   90.00
_cell.angle_gamma   90.00
#
_symmetry.space_group_name_H-M   'P 1'
#
loop_
_entity.id
_entity.type
_entity.pdbx_description
1 polymer ?
#
loop_
_entity_poly.entity_id
_entity_poly.type
_entity_poly.pdbx_seq_one_letter_code
_entity_poly.pdbx_strand_id
1 'polypeptide(L)'
;MTRCAWFSAALFLSSGIVQAASGVVPPPIDSSVVKVFSTLRYPDPFKPWTKQAPSEVTGSGVIIEGRRILTNAHVVLYASQVQIQASAAGDKVPATVLAVAPGIDLAVLQLDDPGFFDTHPPLPRAGKLPHIKDAVLAYGFPAGGNSLSITKGIVSRIEFVAYNYPVSGLRIQVDAAINPGNSGGPAIADDRMIGLAFSKLSGDAQNIGYIIPNEEVELFLKDVADGRYDGKPAMYDDLQTLENPALRAFLKLGKSIEGMVVHRPSRSDPSYPLKEWDVITRIGDAPVDNQGMVRLDRDLRVGFAYMIQKVASNGTVPLTVVRGGKTLQIRLPVSAEHPTLVADLRGAYPSYFIYGPLVFSPATWQLVSGLENNAGLTRMLGLLKSPLLTRALDEPDADLEELVVIASPFFPHRLANGYANPAGAVVYSINGTRIKSLRHLVAVLRDLQDPFVTIEFDQKGGEALVFARQEIANATDDILMDNGVRSQGSADAMAVLRSSVK
;
A
#
# COMPACT_ATOMS: atom_id res chain seq x y z
N MET A 1 -90.30 55.50 -3.58
CA MET A 1 -89.24 55.99 -2.63
C MET A 1 -88.49 54.77 -2.12
N THR A 2 -87.43 54.38 -2.78
CA THR A 2 -86.61 53.21 -2.33
C THR A 2 -85.19 53.55 -2.68
N ARG A 3 -84.34 53.68 -1.65
CA ARG A 3 -82.89 53.99 -1.76
C ARG A 3 -82.11 52.66 -2.03
N CYS A 4 -81.38 52.62 -3.12
CA CYS A 4 -80.31 51.60 -3.37
C CYS A 4 -79.04 51.99 -2.66
N ALA A 5 -78.50 51.10 -1.84
CA ALA A 5 -77.15 51.18 -1.25
C ALA A 5 -76.18 50.39 -2.08
N TRP A 6 -75.10 51.01 -2.54
CA TRP A 6 -73.98 50.35 -3.21
C TRP A 6 -72.94 49.93 -2.19
N PHE A 7 -72.63 48.62 -2.18
CA PHE A 7 -71.52 48.09 -1.45
C PHE A 7 -70.33 47.98 -2.41
N SER A 8 -69.26 48.72 -2.15
CA SER A 8 -67.98 48.61 -2.84
C SER A 8 -67.13 47.55 -2.13
N ALA A 9 -66.89 46.44 -2.76
CA ALA A 9 -65.93 45.41 -2.31
C ALA A 9 -64.51 45.79 -2.81
N ALA A 10 -63.61 46.13 -1.89
CA ALA A 10 -62.18 46.32 -2.17
C ALA A 10 -61.49 44.97 -2.22
N LEU A 11 -60.99 44.57 -3.39
CA LEU A 11 -60.17 43.39 -3.58
C LEU A 11 -58.72 43.75 -3.20
N PHE A 12 -58.21 43.20 -2.06
CA PHE A 12 -56.78 43.24 -1.74
C PHE A 12 -56.07 42.14 -2.52
N LEU A 13 -55.33 42.49 -3.56
CA LEU A 13 -54.35 41.64 -4.22
C LEU A 13 -53.07 41.62 -3.36
N SER A 14 -52.86 40.53 -2.59
CA SER A 14 -51.61 40.24 -1.95
C SER A 14 -50.65 39.66 -3.01
N SER A 15 -49.74 40.48 -3.54
CA SER A 15 -48.61 40.05 -4.33
C SER A 15 -47.63 39.25 -3.46
N GLY A 16 -47.78 37.93 -3.44
CA GLY A 16 -46.78 37.03 -2.88
C GLY A 16 -45.50 37.10 -3.73
N ILE A 17 -44.44 37.70 -3.20
CA ILE A 17 -43.11 37.60 -3.79
C ILE A 17 -42.69 36.14 -3.62
N VAL A 18 -42.76 35.37 -4.69
CA VAL A 18 -42.10 34.04 -4.78
C VAL A 18 -40.60 34.34 -4.86
N GLN A 19 -39.93 34.23 -3.74
CA GLN A 19 -38.48 34.28 -3.68
C GLN A 19 -37.98 32.97 -4.33
N ALA A 20 -37.62 33.08 -5.62
CA ALA A 20 -36.93 32.01 -6.31
C ALA A 20 -35.64 31.72 -5.52
N ALA A 21 -35.59 30.59 -4.83
CA ALA A 21 -34.34 30.09 -4.34
C ALA A 21 -33.41 29.96 -5.57
N SER A 22 -32.34 30.76 -5.59
CA SER A 22 -31.29 30.65 -6.56
C SER A 22 -30.67 29.27 -6.39
N GLY A 23 -31.16 28.29 -7.15
CA GLY A 23 -30.54 26.98 -7.25
C GLY A 23 -29.15 27.21 -7.83
N VAL A 24 -28.16 27.14 -6.99
CA VAL A 24 -26.74 27.06 -7.44
C VAL A 24 -26.67 25.80 -8.28
N VAL A 25 -26.56 25.94 -9.61
CA VAL A 25 -26.31 24.85 -10.52
C VAL A 25 -24.98 24.26 -10.08
N PRO A 26 -24.93 22.98 -9.71
CA PRO A 26 -23.66 22.37 -9.31
C PRO A 26 -22.66 22.53 -10.46
N PRO A 27 -21.40 22.86 -10.15
CA PRO A 27 -20.38 23.02 -11.18
C PRO A 27 -20.25 21.73 -11.99
N PRO A 28 -19.91 21.84 -13.29
CA PRO A 28 -19.69 20.67 -14.12
C PRO A 28 -18.61 19.78 -13.50
N ILE A 29 -18.80 18.47 -13.47
CA ILE A 29 -17.84 17.48 -12.94
C ILE A 29 -16.45 17.67 -13.55
N ASP A 30 -16.40 18.02 -14.83
CA ASP A 30 -15.17 18.26 -15.61
C ASP A 30 -14.25 19.30 -14.95
N SER A 31 -14.82 20.32 -14.29
CA SER A 31 -14.02 21.36 -13.63
C SER A 31 -13.30 20.88 -12.35
N SER A 32 -13.67 19.71 -11.85
CA SER A 32 -13.06 19.10 -10.67
C SER A 32 -12.05 18.00 -11.01
N VAL A 33 -11.83 17.70 -12.30
CA VAL A 33 -10.92 16.64 -12.76
C VAL A 33 -9.67 17.25 -13.39
N VAL A 34 -8.51 16.80 -12.97
CA VAL A 34 -7.22 17.31 -13.44
C VAL A 34 -6.36 16.20 -14.03
N LYS A 35 -5.51 16.56 -14.99
CA LYS A 35 -4.44 15.68 -15.47
C LYS A 35 -3.23 15.83 -14.58
N VAL A 36 -2.64 14.71 -14.16
CA VAL A 36 -1.44 14.65 -13.34
C VAL A 36 -0.26 14.22 -14.21
N PHE A 37 0.85 14.94 -14.12
CA PHE A 37 2.13 14.62 -14.76
C PHE A 37 3.16 14.38 -13.67
N SER A 38 3.86 13.26 -13.74
CA SER A 38 4.89 12.91 -12.77
C SER A 38 6.16 12.45 -13.48
N THR A 39 7.29 12.93 -12.98
CA THR A 39 8.61 12.39 -13.34
C THR A 39 9.08 11.51 -12.20
N LEU A 40 9.01 10.19 -12.40
CA LEU A 40 9.32 9.19 -11.38
C LEU A 40 10.79 8.80 -11.43
N ARG A 41 11.37 8.54 -10.26
CA ARG A 41 12.75 8.08 -10.08
C ARG A 41 12.76 6.89 -9.14
N TYR A 42 12.39 5.72 -9.66
CA TYR A 42 12.39 4.48 -8.87
C TYR A 42 13.77 4.16 -8.29
N PRO A 43 13.85 3.50 -7.11
CA PRO A 43 15.10 2.95 -6.64
C PRO A 43 15.61 1.88 -7.60
N ASP A 44 16.94 1.76 -7.70
CA ASP A 44 17.56 0.60 -8.33
C ASP A 44 17.94 -0.39 -7.21
N PRO A 45 17.22 -1.51 -7.02
CA PRO A 45 17.48 -2.43 -5.91
C PRO A 45 18.82 -3.16 -6.05
N PHE A 46 19.38 -3.22 -7.26
CA PHE A 46 20.70 -3.84 -7.53
C PHE A 46 21.85 -2.83 -7.48
N LYS A 47 21.53 -1.54 -7.50
CA LYS A 47 22.48 -0.43 -7.32
C LYS A 47 21.89 0.56 -6.33
N PRO A 48 21.76 0.19 -5.05
CA PRO A 48 20.96 0.95 -4.06
C PRO A 48 21.46 2.38 -3.81
N TRP A 49 22.68 2.73 -4.25
CA TRP A 49 23.21 4.09 -4.22
C TRP A 49 22.71 4.96 -5.38
N THR A 50 21.94 4.42 -6.32
CA THR A 50 21.43 5.16 -7.48
C THR A 50 19.90 5.06 -7.58
N LYS A 51 19.36 5.89 -8.45
CA LYS A 51 17.96 5.84 -8.89
C LYS A 51 17.93 5.42 -10.36
N GLN A 52 16.88 4.72 -10.76
CA GLN A 52 16.65 4.41 -12.17
C GLN A 52 16.55 5.70 -13.01
N ALA A 53 16.67 5.58 -14.32
CA ALA A 53 16.45 6.68 -15.25
C ALA A 53 15.07 7.33 -15.00
N PRO A 54 14.91 8.65 -15.17
CA PRO A 54 13.62 9.31 -15.06
C PRO A 54 12.60 8.68 -16.01
N SER A 55 11.40 8.42 -15.50
CA SER A 55 10.27 7.93 -16.26
C SER A 55 9.11 8.90 -16.13
N GLU A 56 8.56 9.34 -17.25
CA GLU A 56 7.39 10.22 -17.26
C GLU A 56 6.12 9.37 -17.28
N VAL A 57 5.23 9.68 -16.34
CA VAL A 57 3.93 9.05 -16.18
C VAL A 57 2.85 10.12 -16.18
N THR A 58 1.72 9.82 -16.80
CA THR A 58 0.52 10.64 -16.72
C THR A 58 -0.62 9.86 -16.09
N GLY A 59 -1.40 10.54 -15.27
CA GLY A 59 -2.60 10.02 -14.64
C GLY A 59 -3.65 11.11 -14.54
N SER A 60 -4.67 10.84 -13.77
CA SER A 60 -5.73 11.77 -13.44
C SER A 60 -5.75 12.08 -11.95
N GLY A 61 -6.43 13.15 -11.57
CA GLY A 61 -6.71 13.51 -10.20
C GLY A 61 -8.07 14.14 -10.08
N VAL A 62 -8.61 14.16 -8.87
CA VAL A 62 -9.87 14.81 -8.56
C VAL A 62 -9.69 15.79 -7.41
N ILE A 63 -10.27 16.98 -7.57
CA ILE A 63 -10.25 18.00 -6.54
C ILE A 63 -11.25 17.61 -5.44
N ILE A 64 -10.78 17.61 -4.21
CA ILE A 64 -11.54 17.27 -3.01
C ILE A 64 -11.54 18.45 -2.02
N GLU A 65 -12.36 18.36 -0.98
CA GLU A 65 -12.44 19.37 0.06
C GLU A 65 -11.07 19.63 0.71
N GLY A 66 -10.89 20.86 1.19
CA GLY A 66 -9.65 21.30 1.83
C GLY A 66 -8.56 21.72 0.84
N ARG A 67 -8.94 22.10 -0.41
CA ARG A 67 -8.01 22.57 -1.46
C ARG A 67 -6.91 21.55 -1.73
N ARG A 68 -7.30 20.29 -1.93
CA ARG A 68 -6.43 19.15 -2.17
C ARG A 68 -6.86 18.41 -3.42
N ILE A 69 -5.93 17.67 -4.00
CA ILE A 69 -6.18 16.80 -5.15
C ILE A 69 -5.89 15.36 -4.72
N LEU A 70 -6.84 14.48 -4.94
CA LEU A 70 -6.69 13.04 -4.72
C LEU A 70 -6.28 12.37 -6.03
N THR A 71 -5.32 11.45 -5.97
CA THR A 71 -4.86 10.63 -7.10
C THR A 71 -4.41 9.25 -6.60
N ASN A 72 -3.97 8.37 -7.50
CA ASN A 72 -3.39 7.10 -7.10
C ASN A 72 -1.92 7.23 -6.68
N ALA A 73 -1.50 6.38 -5.74
CA ALA A 73 -0.10 6.34 -5.30
C ALA A 73 0.85 6.01 -6.44
N HIS A 74 0.53 5.03 -7.30
CA HIS A 74 1.40 4.63 -8.42
C HIS A 74 1.65 5.75 -9.44
N VAL A 75 0.82 6.80 -9.47
CA VAL A 75 1.02 7.97 -10.34
C VAL A 75 2.12 8.88 -9.80
N VAL A 76 2.33 8.92 -8.48
CA VAL A 76 3.23 9.90 -7.83
C VAL A 76 4.29 9.29 -6.92
N LEU A 77 4.26 7.98 -6.71
CA LEU A 77 5.24 7.28 -5.87
C LEU A 77 6.64 7.40 -6.50
N TYR A 78 7.63 7.84 -5.73
CA TYR A 78 8.97 8.19 -6.19
C TYR A 78 9.05 9.37 -7.16
N ALA A 79 8.03 10.23 -7.20
CA ALA A 79 8.07 11.41 -8.05
C ALA A 79 9.17 12.39 -7.59
N SER A 80 10.01 12.81 -8.53
CA SER A 80 10.94 13.93 -8.36
C SER A 80 10.28 15.26 -8.73
N GLN A 81 9.21 15.21 -9.52
CA GLN A 81 8.41 16.35 -9.93
C GLN A 81 6.96 15.87 -10.16
N VAL A 82 6.01 16.68 -9.71
CA VAL A 82 4.58 16.51 -10.01
C VAL A 82 4.03 17.85 -10.50
N GLN A 83 3.23 17.80 -11.54
CA GLN A 83 2.50 18.94 -12.07
C GLN A 83 1.07 18.52 -12.37
N ILE A 84 0.13 19.46 -12.27
CA ILE A 84 -1.27 19.24 -12.65
C ILE A 84 -1.67 20.20 -13.76
N GLN A 85 -2.70 19.83 -14.53
CA GLN A 85 -3.28 20.64 -15.58
C GLN A 85 -4.80 20.41 -15.59
N ALA A 86 -5.58 21.49 -15.49
CA ALA A 86 -7.04 21.39 -15.43
C ALA A 86 -7.70 21.20 -16.79
N SER A 87 -7.09 21.72 -17.86
CA SER A 87 -7.61 21.61 -19.23
C SER A 87 -6.46 21.53 -20.23
N ALA A 88 -6.72 21.02 -21.42
CA ALA A 88 -5.72 20.87 -22.47
C ALA A 88 -5.00 22.19 -22.86
N ALA A 89 -5.66 23.33 -22.67
CA ALA A 89 -5.12 24.65 -22.98
C ALA A 89 -4.60 25.41 -21.74
N GLY A 90 -4.74 24.84 -20.52
CA GLY A 90 -4.28 25.46 -19.29
C GLY A 90 -2.79 25.25 -19.04
N ASP A 91 -2.21 26.10 -18.20
CA ASP A 91 -0.83 25.95 -17.74
C ASP A 91 -0.66 24.75 -16.81
N LYS A 92 0.53 24.17 -16.81
CA LYS A 92 0.92 23.15 -15.82
C LYS A 92 1.32 23.84 -14.53
N VAL A 93 0.65 23.48 -13.43
CA VAL A 93 0.87 24.02 -12.10
C VAL A 93 1.67 23.00 -11.28
N PRO A 94 2.77 23.41 -10.61
CA PRO A 94 3.51 22.53 -9.71
C PRO A 94 2.64 22.04 -8.56
N ALA A 95 2.86 20.78 -8.18
CA ALA A 95 2.16 20.16 -7.07
C ALA A 95 3.15 19.44 -6.14
N THR A 96 2.85 19.46 -4.85
CA THR A 96 3.59 18.74 -3.82
C THR A 96 2.78 17.55 -3.34
N VAL A 97 3.43 16.39 -3.19
CA VAL A 97 2.82 15.19 -2.62
C VAL A 97 2.78 15.35 -1.10
N LEU A 98 1.57 15.46 -0.52
CA LEU A 98 1.39 15.58 0.93
C LEU A 98 1.47 14.24 1.64
N ALA A 99 0.83 13.23 1.08
CA ALA A 99 0.79 11.89 1.65
C ALA A 99 0.60 10.85 0.56
N VAL A 100 1.19 9.68 0.78
CA VAL A 100 1.09 8.51 -0.11
C VAL A 100 0.81 7.27 0.71
N ALA A 101 -0.16 6.47 0.27
CA ALA A 101 -0.51 5.17 0.83
C ALA A 101 -0.34 4.09 -0.25
N PRO A 102 0.88 3.57 -0.48
CA PRO A 102 1.14 2.60 -1.55
C PRO A 102 0.33 1.32 -1.42
N GLY A 103 0.06 0.89 -0.17
CA GLY A 103 -0.70 -0.33 0.12
C GLY A 103 -2.14 -0.30 -0.38
N ILE A 104 -2.81 0.86 -0.36
CA ILE A 104 -4.20 1.05 -0.84
C ILE A 104 -4.26 1.90 -2.13
N ASP A 105 -3.11 2.24 -2.68
CA ASP A 105 -2.93 3.00 -3.93
C ASP A 105 -3.60 4.38 -3.93
N LEU A 106 -3.48 5.14 -2.85
CA LEU A 106 -3.99 6.50 -2.71
C LEU A 106 -2.87 7.51 -2.45
N ALA A 107 -3.03 8.73 -2.96
CA ALA A 107 -2.15 9.85 -2.68
C ALA A 107 -2.92 11.17 -2.69
N VAL A 108 -2.44 12.13 -1.90
CA VAL A 108 -2.96 13.50 -1.83
C VAL A 108 -1.89 14.48 -2.26
N LEU A 109 -2.29 15.42 -3.12
CA LEU A 109 -1.46 16.51 -3.61
C LEU A 109 -1.98 17.85 -3.08
N GLN A 110 -1.05 18.79 -2.93
CA GLN A 110 -1.29 20.19 -2.63
C GLN A 110 -0.66 21.05 -3.71
N LEU A 111 -1.26 22.23 -3.97
CA LEU A 111 -0.70 23.24 -4.85
C LEU A 111 -0.17 24.40 -4.02
N ASP A 112 0.88 25.04 -4.51
CA ASP A 112 1.44 26.24 -3.88
C ASP A 112 0.51 27.44 -4.10
N ASP A 113 -0.20 27.50 -5.25
CA ASP A 113 -1.20 28.52 -5.55
C ASP A 113 -2.61 28.08 -5.15
N PRO A 114 -3.16 28.61 -4.03
CA PRO A 114 -4.52 28.29 -3.60
C PRO A 114 -5.58 28.90 -4.51
N GLY A 115 -5.26 29.92 -5.33
CA GLY A 115 -6.19 30.57 -6.27
C GLY A 115 -6.69 29.64 -7.37
N PHE A 116 -5.94 28.57 -7.66
CA PHE A 116 -6.40 27.54 -8.58
C PHE A 116 -7.78 26.97 -8.21
N PHE A 117 -8.04 26.77 -6.93
CA PHE A 117 -9.27 26.15 -6.43
C PHE A 117 -10.50 27.08 -6.44
N ASP A 118 -10.32 28.38 -6.69
CA ASP A 118 -11.43 29.35 -6.77
C ASP A 118 -12.29 29.13 -8.02
N THR A 119 -11.67 28.59 -9.09
CA THR A 119 -12.33 28.25 -10.36
C THR A 119 -12.51 26.74 -10.57
N HIS A 120 -11.91 25.92 -9.71
CA HIS A 120 -11.92 24.46 -9.78
C HIS A 120 -12.44 23.91 -8.44
N PRO A 121 -13.77 23.80 -8.28
CA PRO A 121 -14.38 23.42 -6.99
C PRO A 121 -14.18 21.93 -6.69
N PRO A 122 -14.29 21.54 -5.40
CA PRO A 122 -14.24 20.13 -5.00
C PRO A 122 -15.46 19.37 -5.50
N LEU A 123 -15.24 18.13 -5.90
CA LEU A 123 -16.30 17.21 -6.32
C LEU A 123 -17.00 16.61 -5.08
N PRO A 124 -18.34 16.70 -4.97
CA PRO A 124 -19.09 16.12 -3.87
C PRO A 124 -18.94 14.59 -3.85
N ARG A 125 -18.64 14.01 -2.67
CA ARG A 125 -18.47 12.58 -2.48
C ARG A 125 -19.77 11.92 -2.00
N ALA A 126 -20.06 10.70 -2.47
CA ALA A 126 -21.15 9.88 -1.97
C ALA A 126 -20.79 9.33 -0.59
N GLY A 127 -21.73 9.43 0.37
CA GLY A 127 -21.53 8.92 1.73
C GLY A 127 -21.85 7.43 1.91
N LYS A 128 -22.26 6.74 0.84
CA LYS A 128 -22.62 5.31 0.85
C LYS A 128 -22.01 4.62 -0.36
N LEU A 129 -21.82 3.30 -0.24
CA LEU A 129 -21.46 2.46 -1.37
C LEU A 129 -22.61 2.45 -2.39
N PRO A 130 -22.30 2.37 -3.69
CA PRO A 130 -23.31 2.16 -4.73
C PRO A 130 -23.90 0.75 -4.64
N HIS A 131 -25.02 0.54 -5.30
CA HIS A 131 -25.59 -0.80 -5.43
C HIS A 131 -25.03 -1.51 -6.67
N ILE A 132 -25.07 -2.84 -6.66
CA ILE A 132 -24.78 -3.65 -7.85
C ILE A 132 -25.79 -3.28 -8.94
N LYS A 133 -25.30 -3.09 -10.17
CA LYS A 133 -26.01 -2.62 -11.37
C LYS A 133 -26.20 -1.09 -11.46
N ASP A 134 -25.82 -0.31 -10.46
CA ASP A 134 -25.83 1.15 -10.61
C ASP A 134 -24.94 1.58 -11.78
N ALA A 135 -25.39 2.56 -12.54
CA ALA A 135 -24.61 3.14 -13.63
C ALA A 135 -23.44 3.94 -13.08
N VAL A 136 -22.26 3.78 -13.69
CA VAL A 136 -21.04 4.47 -13.31
C VAL A 136 -20.41 5.14 -14.51
N LEU A 137 -19.97 6.40 -14.33
CA LEU A 137 -19.15 7.14 -15.27
C LEU A 137 -17.74 7.30 -14.67
N ALA A 138 -16.71 6.85 -15.38
CA ALA A 138 -15.32 7.08 -14.99
C ALA A 138 -14.74 8.20 -15.85
N TYR A 139 -14.23 9.24 -15.18
CA TYR A 139 -13.62 10.42 -15.79
C TYR A 139 -12.11 10.34 -15.67
N GLY A 140 -11.38 10.73 -16.72
CA GLY A 140 -9.93 10.78 -16.66
C GLY A 140 -9.27 11.19 -17.96
N PHE A 141 -7.96 11.41 -17.91
CA PHE A 141 -7.14 11.78 -19.06
C PHE A 141 -6.33 10.58 -19.52
N PRO A 142 -6.76 9.87 -20.58
CA PRO A 142 -6.04 8.68 -21.04
C PRO A 142 -4.60 9.02 -21.44
N ALA A 143 -3.70 8.05 -21.28
CA ALA A 143 -2.30 8.20 -21.66
C ALA A 143 -2.18 8.60 -23.14
N GLY A 144 -1.37 9.64 -23.42
CA GLY A 144 -1.21 10.20 -24.75
C GLY A 144 -2.34 11.13 -25.21
N GLY A 145 -3.47 11.21 -24.48
CA GLY A 145 -4.58 12.14 -24.77
C GLY A 145 -4.47 13.44 -23.98
N ASN A 146 -4.94 14.53 -24.57
CA ASN A 146 -5.01 15.84 -23.87
C ASN A 146 -6.43 16.23 -23.48
N SER A 147 -7.44 15.51 -23.95
CA SER A 147 -8.85 15.75 -23.66
C SER A 147 -9.35 14.80 -22.57
N LEU A 148 -10.24 15.30 -21.71
CA LEU A 148 -10.95 14.49 -20.74
C LEU A 148 -11.76 13.40 -21.45
N SER A 149 -11.66 12.18 -20.97
CA SER A 149 -12.40 11.01 -21.45
C SER A 149 -13.41 10.58 -20.40
N ILE A 150 -14.58 10.18 -20.84
CA ILE A 150 -15.63 9.64 -20.00
C ILE A 150 -15.98 8.25 -20.50
N THR A 151 -15.85 7.24 -19.64
CA THR A 151 -16.29 5.87 -19.95
C THR A 151 -17.47 5.51 -19.05
N LYS A 152 -18.43 4.75 -19.61
CA LYS A 152 -19.64 4.34 -18.90
C LYS A 152 -19.68 2.84 -18.72
N GLY A 153 -20.16 2.40 -17.56
CA GLY A 153 -20.41 1.02 -17.22
C GLY A 153 -21.36 0.90 -16.04
N ILE A 154 -21.39 -0.27 -15.41
CA ILE A 154 -22.18 -0.55 -14.20
C ILE A 154 -21.30 -1.13 -13.11
N VAL A 155 -21.76 -1.02 -11.87
CA VAL A 155 -21.19 -1.75 -10.73
C VAL A 155 -21.47 -3.25 -10.90
N SER A 156 -20.43 -4.04 -11.10
CA SER A 156 -20.52 -5.50 -11.28
C SER A 156 -20.52 -6.24 -9.95
N ARG A 157 -19.64 -5.83 -9.02
CA ARG A 157 -19.59 -6.37 -7.64
C ARG A 157 -18.78 -5.47 -6.73
N ILE A 158 -18.95 -5.68 -5.41
CA ILE A 158 -18.15 -5.02 -4.37
C ILE A 158 -17.57 -6.14 -3.51
N GLU A 159 -16.26 -6.07 -3.25
CA GLU A 159 -15.54 -7.11 -2.53
C GLU A 159 -14.47 -6.49 -1.60
N PHE A 160 -14.13 -7.21 -0.53
CA PHE A 160 -13.01 -6.86 0.34
C PHE A 160 -11.86 -7.83 0.03
N VAL A 161 -10.79 -7.32 -0.55
CA VAL A 161 -9.69 -8.12 -1.11
C VAL A 161 -8.34 -7.45 -0.87
N ALA A 162 -7.27 -8.22 -1.06
CA ALA A 162 -5.92 -7.68 -1.04
C ALA A 162 -5.73 -6.68 -2.19
N TYR A 163 -5.10 -5.55 -1.85
CA TYR A 163 -4.55 -4.57 -2.81
C TYR A 163 -3.07 -4.87 -3.05
N ASN A 164 -2.20 -4.31 -2.22
CA ASN A 164 -0.78 -4.65 -2.17
C ASN A 164 -0.49 -5.23 -0.79
N TYR A 165 0.03 -6.47 -0.76
CA TYR A 165 0.31 -7.15 0.50
C TYR A 165 1.14 -6.27 1.46
N PRO A 166 0.80 -6.19 2.76
CA PRO A 166 -0.26 -6.93 3.45
C PRO A 166 -1.63 -6.20 3.49
N VAL A 167 -1.83 -5.15 2.72
CA VAL A 167 -3.02 -4.28 2.81
C VAL A 167 -4.20 -4.87 2.04
N SER A 168 -5.35 -4.94 2.71
CA SER A 168 -6.64 -5.27 2.11
C SER A 168 -7.63 -4.12 2.23
N GLY A 169 -8.59 -4.05 1.32
CA GLY A 169 -9.60 -3.00 1.30
C GLY A 169 -10.81 -3.34 0.46
N LEU A 170 -11.83 -2.52 0.55
CA LEU A 170 -12.98 -2.58 -0.34
C LEU A 170 -12.56 -2.19 -1.75
N ARG A 171 -13.13 -2.88 -2.72
CA ARG A 171 -12.94 -2.62 -4.14
C ARG A 171 -14.26 -2.78 -4.87
N ILE A 172 -14.60 -1.83 -5.73
CA ILE A 172 -15.76 -1.90 -6.61
C ILE A 172 -15.25 -2.33 -7.99
N GLN A 173 -15.75 -3.45 -8.49
CA GLN A 173 -15.53 -3.87 -9.87
C GLN A 173 -16.61 -3.26 -10.76
N VAL A 174 -16.17 -2.72 -11.90
CA VAL A 174 -17.04 -2.15 -12.94
C VAL A 174 -16.68 -2.73 -14.32
N ASP A 175 -17.61 -2.73 -15.23
CA ASP A 175 -17.39 -3.08 -16.64
C ASP A 175 -17.07 -1.85 -17.53
N ALA A 176 -16.96 -0.66 -16.90
CA ALA A 176 -16.44 0.53 -17.57
C ALA A 176 -14.96 0.33 -17.94
N ALA A 177 -14.58 0.72 -19.15
CA ALA A 177 -13.19 0.66 -19.58
C ALA A 177 -12.32 1.66 -18.80
N ILE A 178 -11.50 1.17 -17.88
CA ILE A 178 -10.46 1.96 -17.20
C ILE A 178 -9.13 1.71 -17.90
N ASN A 179 -8.71 2.70 -18.68
CA ASN A 179 -7.47 2.65 -19.45
C ASN A 179 -6.32 3.35 -18.70
N PRO A 180 -5.06 3.05 -19.04
CA PRO A 180 -3.92 3.82 -18.54
C PRO A 180 -4.13 5.32 -18.72
N GLY A 181 -3.90 6.09 -17.65
CA GLY A 181 -4.16 7.52 -17.58
C GLY A 181 -5.48 7.90 -16.92
N ASN A 182 -6.52 7.05 -16.94
CA ASN A 182 -7.74 7.27 -16.16
C ASN A 182 -7.54 7.03 -14.66
N SER A 183 -6.48 6.32 -14.28
CA SER A 183 -6.10 6.12 -12.88
C SER A 183 -5.97 7.45 -12.14
N GLY A 184 -6.59 7.53 -10.96
CA GLY A 184 -6.66 8.74 -10.14
C GLY A 184 -7.84 9.67 -10.49
N GLY A 185 -8.57 9.40 -11.55
CA GLY A 185 -9.80 10.11 -11.90
C GLY A 185 -11.01 9.60 -11.10
N PRO A 186 -12.07 10.43 -10.93
CA PRO A 186 -13.25 10.05 -10.18
C PRO A 186 -14.15 9.09 -10.95
N ALA A 187 -14.74 8.16 -10.21
CA ALA A 187 -15.89 7.38 -10.65
C ALA A 187 -17.17 8.00 -10.05
N ILE A 188 -18.17 8.22 -10.88
CA ILE A 188 -19.37 8.98 -10.57
C ILE A 188 -20.60 8.09 -10.70
N ALA A 189 -21.47 8.14 -9.71
CA ALA A 189 -22.84 7.67 -9.77
C ALA A 189 -23.74 8.73 -9.13
N ASP A 190 -24.93 8.99 -9.68
CA ASP A 190 -25.89 9.98 -9.21
C ASP A 190 -25.25 11.36 -8.93
N ASP A 191 -24.44 11.85 -9.88
CA ASP A 191 -23.70 13.12 -9.85
C ASP A 191 -22.75 13.29 -8.64
N ARG A 192 -22.39 12.21 -7.97
CA ARG A 192 -21.44 12.20 -6.85
C ARG A 192 -20.31 11.21 -7.10
N MET A 193 -19.14 11.56 -6.62
CA MET A 193 -18.01 10.65 -6.62
C MET A 193 -18.31 9.45 -5.71
N ILE A 194 -18.21 8.23 -6.22
CA ILE A 194 -18.31 6.99 -5.47
C ILE A 194 -16.93 6.41 -5.10
N GLY A 195 -15.88 6.88 -5.74
CA GLY A 195 -14.50 6.48 -5.50
C GLY A 195 -13.56 6.91 -6.62
N LEU A 196 -12.36 6.39 -6.58
CA LEU A 196 -11.24 6.71 -7.48
C LEU A 196 -10.98 5.54 -8.40
N ALA A 197 -10.95 5.80 -9.71
CA ALA A 197 -10.56 4.78 -10.69
C ALA A 197 -9.10 4.39 -10.50
N PHE A 198 -8.82 3.09 -10.46
CA PHE A 198 -7.45 2.60 -10.46
C PHE A 198 -7.32 1.40 -11.40
N SER A 199 -6.10 1.11 -11.83
CA SER A 199 -5.84 0.24 -12.97
C SER A 199 -6.39 -1.18 -12.78
N LYS A 200 -6.50 -1.88 -13.90
CA LYS A 200 -6.89 -3.29 -13.97
C LYS A 200 -5.85 -4.21 -13.33
N LEU A 201 -6.29 -5.33 -12.80
CA LEU A 201 -5.42 -6.47 -12.52
C LEU A 201 -4.63 -6.84 -13.79
N SER A 202 -3.32 -7.05 -13.64
CA SER A 202 -2.48 -7.62 -14.69
C SER A 202 -3.02 -9.01 -15.06
N GLY A 203 -3.37 -9.23 -16.32
CA GLY A 203 -3.88 -10.51 -16.83
C GLY A 203 -4.75 -10.32 -18.05
N ASP A 204 -5.15 -11.42 -18.69
CA ASP A 204 -5.96 -11.46 -19.92
C ASP A 204 -7.42 -11.02 -19.77
N ALA A 205 -7.81 -10.51 -18.58
CA ALA A 205 -9.16 -10.04 -18.32
C ALA A 205 -9.43 -8.70 -19.02
N GLN A 206 -10.18 -8.74 -20.12
CA GLN A 206 -10.63 -7.55 -20.84
C GLN A 206 -11.88 -6.96 -20.18
N ASN A 207 -12.01 -5.62 -20.21
CA ASN A 207 -13.18 -4.87 -19.73
C ASN A 207 -13.50 -5.04 -18.24
N ILE A 208 -12.47 -5.20 -17.39
CA ILE A 208 -12.63 -5.16 -15.93
C ILE A 208 -11.90 -3.94 -15.41
N GLY A 209 -12.65 -2.99 -14.88
CA GLY A 209 -12.14 -1.83 -14.16
C GLY A 209 -12.35 -1.98 -12.67
N TYR A 210 -11.53 -1.30 -11.87
CA TYR A 210 -11.68 -1.25 -10.43
C TYR A 210 -11.69 0.19 -9.92
N ILE A 211 -12.45 0.39 -8.85
CA ILE A 211 -12.60 1.67 -8.18
C ILE A 211 -12.26 1.46 -6.70
N ILE A 212 -11.41 2.33 -6.16
CA ILE A 212 -11.19 2.46 -4.72
C ILE A 212 -12.37 3.27 -4.16
N PRO A 213 -13.28 2.69 -3.36
CA PRO A 213 -14.48 3.40 -2.92
C PRO A 213 -14.17 4.54 -1.94
N ASN A 214 -15.08 5.51 -1.85
CA ASN A 214 -14.96 6.64 -0.91
C ASN A 214 -14.72 6.21 0.52
N GLU A 215 -15.20 5.05 0.93
CA GLU A 215 -14.98 4.53 2.26
C GLU A 215 -13.48 4.30 2.57
N GLU A 216 -12.72 3.81 1.60
CA GLU A 216 -11.27 3.69 1.71
C GLU A 216 -10.58 5.05 1.62
N VAL A 217 -11.11 5.95 0.77
CA VAL A 217 -10.64 7.33 0.67
C VAL A 217 -10.81 8.08 2.00
N GLU A 218 -11.96 7.93 2.67
CA GLU A 218 -12.22 8.55 3.97
C GLU A 218 -11.25 8.04 5.06
N LEU A 219 -11.03 6.72 5.10
CA LEU A 219 -10.07 6.12 6.03
C LEU A 219 -8.66 6.67 5.80
N PHE A 220 -8.24 6.76 4.54
CA PHE A 220 -6.96 7.35 4.17
C PHE A 220 -6.85 8.83 4.56
N LEU A 221 -7.86 9.66 4.20
CA LEU A 221 -7.85 11.08 4.51
C LEU A 221 -7.87 11.37 6.01
N LYS A 222 -8.51 10.51 6.79
CA LYS A 222 -8.51 10.59 8.27
C LYS A 222 -7.15 10.23 8.84
N ASP A 223 -6.53 9.18 8.31
CA ASP A 223 -5.22 8.69 8.75
C ASP A 223 -4.13 9.75 8.51
N VAL A 224 -4.09 10.33 7.31
CA VAL A 224 -3.08 11.33 6.93
C VAL A 224 -3.37 12.76 7.44
N ALA A 225 -4.34 12.95 8.31
CA ALA A 225 -4.69 14.28 8.83
C ALA A 225 -3.57 14.91 9.67
N ASP A 226 -2.70 14.11 10.26
CA ASP A 226 -1.50 14.53 11.00
C ASP A 226 -0.25 14.66 10.12
N GLY A 227 -0.38 14.43 8.80
CA GLY A 227 0.70 14.50 7.81
C GLY A 227 1.44 13.16 7.59
N ARG A 228 1.02 12.06 8.21
CA ARG A 228 1.62 10.74 8.07
C ARG A 228 0.59 9.67 7.77
N TYR A 229 0.95 8.71 6.92
CA TYR A 229 0.16 7.51 6.71
C TYR A 229 0.64 6.39 7.62
N ASP A 230 -0.17 6.01 8.60
CA ASP A 230 0.11 4.93 9.55
C ASP A 230 -0.40 3.57 9.06
N GLY A 231 -1.41 3.56 8.20
CA GLY A 231 -2.00 2.36 7.62
C GLY A 231 -3.26 1.88 8.33
N LYS A 232 -3.81 0.77 7.83
CA LYS A 232 -5.07 0.22 8.33
C LYS A 232 -4.82 -0.93 9.29
N PRO A 233 -5.56 -1.01 10.43
CA PRO A 233 -5.44 -2.14 11.33
C PRO A 233 -5.86 -3.44 10.65
N ALA A 234 -5.11 -4.50 10.86
CA ALA A 234 -5.38 -5.84 10.37
C ALA A 234 -5.12 -6.89 11.45
N MET A 235 -5.65 -8.09 11.27
CA MET A 235 -5.28 -9.29 12.01
C MET A 235 -4.48 -10.22 11.10
N TYR A 236 -3.51 -10.90 11.68
CA TYR A 236 -2.56 -11.73 10.94
C TYR A 236 -2.62 -13.20 11.35
N ASP A 237 -3.70 -13.60 12.02
CA ASP A 237 -3.93 -14.99 12.40
C ASP A 237 -4.29 -15.85 11.18
N ASP A 238 -3.77 -17.09 11.11
CA ASP A 238 -4.13 -18.02 10.06
C ASP A 238 -5.52 -18.60 10.34
N LEU A 239 -6.44 -18.37 9.43
CA LEU A 239 -7.83 -18.77 9.54
C LEU A 239 -8.22 -19.73 8.44
N GLN A 240 -9.23 -20.58 8.74
CA GLN A 240 -9.84 -21.45 7.74
C GLN A 240 -11.35 -21.44 7.84
N THR A 241 -12.03 -21.77 6.74
CA THR A 241 -13.48 -21.84 6.66
C THR A 241 -14.02 -22.99 7.50
N LEU A 242 -15.27 -22.85 7.97
CA LEU A 242 -15.97 -23.85 8.77
C LEU A 242 -17.00 -24.65 7.95
N GLU A 243 -16.79 -24.76 6.64
CA GLU A 243 -17.71 -25.48 5.74
C GLU A 243 -17.58 -26.99 5.82
N ASN A 244 -16.40 -27.52 6.17
CA ASN A 244 -16.14 -28.95 6.19
C ASN A 244 -16.87 -29.66 7.36
N PRO A 245 -17.74 -30.67 7.10
CA PRO A 245 -18.48 -31.36 8.14
C PRO A 245 -17.58 -32.12 9.14
N ALA A 246 -16.45 -32.67 8.70
CA ALA A 246 -15.54 -33.38 9.61
C ALA A 246 -14.85 -32.42 10.58
N LEU A 247 -14.46 -31.21 10.12
CA LEU A 247 -13.93 -30.17 10.98
C LEU A 247 -14.94 -29.74 12.03
N ARG A 248 -16.20 -29.54 11.63
CA ARG A 248 -17.31 -29.23 12.55
C ARG A 248 -17.52 -30.31 13.60
N ALA A 249 -17.49 -31.59 13.18
CA ALA A 249 -17.61 -32.73 14.09
C ALA A 249 -16.40 -32.83 15.04
N PHE A 250 -15.19 -32.63 14.55
CA PHE A 250 -13.97 -32.58 15.37
C PHE A 250 -14.05 -31.52 16.47
N LEU A 251 -14.53 -30.32 16.13
CA LEU A 251 -14.74 -29.21 17.05
C LEU A 251 -16.01 -29.34 17.91
N LYS A 252 -16.81 -30.41 17.72
CA LYS A 252 -18.08 -30.70 18.43
C LYS A 252 -19.08 -29.54 18.35
N LEU A 253 -19.18 -28.89 17.18
CA LEU A 253 -20.04 -27.73 16.99
C LEU A 253 -21.48 -28.10 16.64
N GLY A 254 -22.45 -27.46 17.28
CA GLY A 254 -23.83 -27.49 16.89
C GLY A 254 -24.08 -26.88 15.51
N LYS A 255 -25.20 -27.26 14.86
CA LYS A 255 -25.54 -26.79 13.50
C LYS A 255 -25.69 -25.26 13.40
N SER A 256 -26.08 -24.58 14.49
CA SER A 256 -26.28 -23.14 14.55
C SER A 256 -25.03 -22.33 14.75
N ILE A 257 -23.86 -22.95 15.00
CA ILE A 257 -22.58 -22.24 15.14
C ILE A 257 -21.99 -22.04 13.75
N GLU A 258 -21.82 -20.80 13.37
CA GLU A 258 -21.15 -20.40 12.15
C GLU A 258 -19.92 -19.54 12.49
N GLY A 259 -18.92 -19.44 11.57
CA GLY A 259 -17.75 -18.63 11.78
C GLY A 259 -16.51 -19.13 11.05
N MET A 260 -15.37 -18.55 11.42
CA MET A 260 -14.03 -18.92 10.95
C MET A 260 -13.23 -19.59 12.06
N VAL A 261 -12.48 -20.62 11.71
CA VAL A 261 -11.63 -21.35 12.66
C VAL A 261 -10.22 -20.76 12.66
N VAL A 262 -9.70 -20.49 13.84
CA VAL A 262 -8.29 -20.13 14.03
C VAL A 262 -7.45 -21.39 13.89
N HIS A 263 -6.68 -21.50 12.80
CA HIS A 263 -5.75 -22.61 12.60
C HIS A 263 -4.43 -22.35 13.32
N ARG A 264 -3.90 -21.12 13.17
CA ARG A 264 -2.68 -20.70 13.86
C ARG A 264 -2.82 -19.25 14.32
N PRO A 265 -2.77 -19.00 15.64
CA PRO A 265 -2.67 -17.63 16.15
C PRO A 265 -1.40 -16.95 15.66
N SER A 266 -1.46 -15.65 15.37
CA SER A 266 -0.30 -14.88 14.90
C SER A 266 0.81 -14.77 15.95
N ARG A 267 0.48 -14.95 17.23
CA ARG A 267 1.45 -14.94 18.34
C ARG A 267 1.33 -16.20 19.17
N SER A 268 2.47 -16.81 19.48
CA SER A 268 2.57 -17.98 20.37
C SER A 268 2.56 -17.63 21.87
N ASP A 269 2.54 -16.34 22.21
CA ASP A 269 2.47 -15.85 23.58
C ASP A 269 1.22 -16.37 24.30
N PRO A 270 1.34 -16.97 25.51
CA PRO A 270 0.21 -17.47 26.29
C PRO A 270 -0.87 -16.40 26.61
N SER A 271 -0.49 -15.12 26.69
CA SER A 271 -1.43 -14.01 26.93
C SER A 271 -2.21 -13.60 25.67
N TYR A 272 -1.82 -14.05 24.49
CA TYR A 272 -2.54 -13.73 23.24
C TYR A 272 -3.97 -14.27 23.29
N PRO A 273 -4.99 -13.45 23.00
CA PRO A 273 -6.37 -13.81 23.32
C PRO A 273 -6.95 -14.91 22.43
N LEU A 274 -6.50 -15.05 21.16
CA LEU A 274 -6.90 -16.16 20.30
C LEU A 274 -6.05 -17.40 20.55
N LYS A 275 -6.68 -18.57 20.41
CA LYS A 275 -6.04 -19.87 20.54
C LYS A 275 -6.37 -20.72 19.31
N GLU A 276 -5.50 -21.68 19.03
CA GLU A 276 -5.76 -22.70 18.02
C GLU A 276 -7.12 -23.38 18.28
N TRP A 277 -7.89 -23.57 17.23
CA TRP A 277 -9.24 -24.15 17.23
C TRP A 277 -10.34 -23.26 17.83
N ASP A 278 -10.08 -21.99 18.12
CA ASP A 278 -11.17 -21.04 18.37
C ASP A 278 -12.02 -20.85 17.10
N VAL A 279 -13.30 -20.67 17.28
CA VAL A 279 -14.22 -20.31 16.18
C VAL A 279 -14.67 -18.86 16.37
N ILE A 280 -14.24 -17.98 15.49
CA ILE A 280 -14.68 -16.57 15.48
C ILE A 280 -16.08 -16.52 14.88
N THR A 281 -17.08 -16.26 15.71
CA THR A 281 -18.49 -16.24 15.30
C THR A 281 -19.02 -14.83 15.06
N ARG A 282 -18.38 -13.80 15.66
CA ARG A 282 -18.75 -12.39 15.47
C ARG A 282 -17.52 -11.51 15.57
N ILE A 283 -17.58 -10.38 14.83
CA ILE A 283 -16.65 -9.28 14.93
C ILE A 283 -17.45 -7.99 15.20
N GLY A 284 -17.24 -7.38 16.38
CA GLY A 284 -18.21 -6.43 16.91
C GLY A 284 -19.59 -7.10 17.01
N ASP A 285 -20.60 -6.42 16.46
CA ASP A 285 -21.97 -6.94 16.39
C ASP A 285 -22.28 -7.75 15.12
N ALA A 286 -21.34 -7.80 14.16
CA ALA A 286 -21.56 -8.50 12.88
C ALA A 286 -21.31 -10.01 13.02
N PRO A 287 -22.29 -10.87 12.69
CA PRO A 287 -22.08 -12.31 12.62
C PRO A 287 -21.19 -12.67 11.43
N VAL A 288 -20.30 -13.64 11.63
CA VAL A 288 -19.42 -14.21 10.61
C VAL A 288 -19.98 -15.57 10.20
N ASP A 289 -20.14 -15.80 8.89
CA ASP A 289 -20.61 -17.09 8.39
C ASP A 289 -19.44 -18.09 8.18
N ASN A 290 -19.77 -19.32 7.76
CA ASN A 290 -18.80 -20.41 7.59
C ASN A 290 -17.78 -20.18 6.48
N GLN A 291 -18.00 -19.20 5.60
CA GLN A 291 -17.08 -18.78 4.53
C GLN A 291 -16.25 -17.57 4.94
N GLY A 292 -16.41 -17.06 6.17
CA GLY A 292 -15.73 -15.87 6.65
C GLY A 292 -16.31 -14.58 6.08
N MET A 293 -17.60 -14.57 5.74
CA MET A 293 -18.27 -13.39 5.22
C MET A 293 -19.15 -12.73 6.28
N VAL A 294 -19.28 -11.42 6.19
CA VAL A 294 -20.26 -10.62 6.92
C VAL A 294 -21.23 -9.99 5.94
N ARG A 295 -22.48 -9.87 6.35
CA ARG A 295 -23.53 -9.23 5.54
C ARG A 295 -23.59 -7.75 5.89
N LEU A 296 -23.37 -6.88 4.90
CA LEU A 296 -23.48 -5.42 5.05
C LEU A 296 -24.88 -4.92 4.68
N ASP A 297 -25.50 -5.55 3.66
CA ASP A 297 -26.84 -5.24 3.18
C ASP A 297 -27.50 -6.52 2.64
N ARG A 298 -28.73 -6.41 2.14
CA ARG A 298 -29.49 -7.55 1.58
C ARG A 298 -28.68 -8.35 0.56
N ASP A 299 -28.01 -7.63 -0.33
CA ASP A 299 -27.32 -8.18 -1.50
C ASP A 299 -25.80 -8.06 -1.44
N LEU A 300 -25.24 -7.51 -0.33
CA LEU A 300 -23.81 -7.29 -0.18
C LEU A 300 -23.25 -8.10 0.98
N ARG A 301 -22.36 -9.03 0.64
CA ARG A 301 -21.52 -9.79 1.58
C ARG A 301 -20.06 -9.51 1.25
N VAL A 302 -19.25 -9.28 2.28
CA VAL A 302 -17.80 -9.04 2.15
C VAL A 302 -17.02 -9.87 3.16
N GLY A 303 -15.73 -10.07 2.92
CA GLY A 303 -14.87 -10.75 3.88
C GLY A 303 -14.91 -10.07 5.25
N PHE A 304 -15.00 -10.86 6.33
CA PHE A 304 -15.19 -10.33 7.69
C PHE A 304 -14.06 -9.39 8.13
N ALA A 305 -12.85 -9.51 7.56
CA ALA A 305 -11.74 -8.62 7.83
C ALA A 305 -12.05 -7.14 7.52
N TYR A 306 -13.04 -6.87 6.65
CA TYR A 306 -13.59 -5.53 6.46
C TYR A 306 -14.06 -4.90 7.78
N MET A 307 -14.65 -5.69 8.66
CA MET A 307 -15.15 -5.19 9.94
C MET A 307 -14.02 -4.74 10.88
N ILE A 308 -12.79 -5.26 10.71
CA ILE A 308 -11.65 -4.83 11.52
C ILE A 308 -11.47 -3.32 11.41
N GLN A 309 -11.41 -2.78 10.18
CA GLN A 309 -11.25 -1.34 9.95
C GLN A 309 -12.45 -0.50 10.44
N LYS A 310 -13.63 -1.12 10.62
CA LYS A 310 -14.85 -0.44 11.08
C LYS A 310 -14.96 -0.39 12.61
N VAL A 311 -14.56 -1.44 13.29
CA VAL A 311 -14.79 -1.60 14.74
C VAL A 311 -13.52 -1.52 15.57
N ALA A 312 -12.35 -1.43 14.94
CA ALA A 312 -11.10 -1.25 15.67
C ALA A 312 -11.11 0.06 16.47
N SER A 313 -10.76 -0.06 17.73
CA SER A 313 -10.65 1.08 18.64
C SER A 313 -9.52 0.83 19.64
N ASN A 314 -8.67 1.84 19.82
CA ASN A 314 -7.52 1.75 20.72
C ASN A 314 -6.65 0.50 20.47
N GLY A 315 -6.37 0.20 19.19
CA GLY A 315 -5.53 -0.94 18.79
C GLY A 315 -6.12 -2.31 19.05
N THR A 316 -7.44 -2.42 19.31
CA THR A 316 -8.11 -3.71 19.56
C THR A 316 -9.43 -3.83 18.81
N VAL A 317 -9.84 -5.07 18.54
CA VAL A 317 -11.14 -5.44 17.94
C VAL A 317 -11.89 -6.38 18.88
N PRO A 318 -13.18 -6.10 19.20
CA PRO A 318 -14.01 -7.03 19.96
C PRO A 318 -14.43 -8.23 19.09
N LEU A 319 -14.15 -9.43 19.58
CA LEU A 319 -14.54 -10.69 18.94
C LEU A 319 -15.40 -11.53 19.90
N THR A 320 -16.37 -12.25 19.31
CA THR A 320 -17.04 -13.36 19.98
C THR A 320 -16.48 -14.65 19.40
N VAL A 321 -15.93 -15.49 20.28
CA VAL A 321 -15.36 -16.79 19.88
C VAL A 321 -16.03 -17.93 20.61
N VAL A 322 -16.04 -19.12 19.99
CA VAL A 322 -16.40 -20.38 20.65
C VAL A 322 -15.13 -21.19 20.86
N ARG A 323 -14.81 -21.48 22.13
CA ARG A 323 -13.64 -22.26 22.56
C ARG A 323 -14.10 -23.44 23.42
N GLY A 324 -13.86 -24.68 22.97
CA GLY A 324 -14.26 -25.87 23.71
C GLY A 324 -15.77 -25.89 24.04
N GLY A 325 -16.62 -25.41 23.13
CA GLY A 325 -18.07 -25.33 23.30
C GLY A 325 -18.58 -24.15 24.14
N LYS A 326 -17.69 -23.29 24.66
CA LYS A 326 -18.05 -22.10 25.45
C LYS A 326 -17.90 -20.84 24.61
N THR A 327 -18.88 -19.94 24.69
CA THR A 327 -18.83 -18.63 24.07
C THR A 327 -18.04 -17.67 24.96
N LEU A 328 -17.05 -16.99 24.36
CA LEU A 328 -16.18 -16.02 25.04
C LEU A 328 -16.20 -14.70 24.29
N GLN A 329 -16.13 -13.60 25.03
CA GLN A 329 -15.87 -12.25 24.48
C GLN A 329 -14.40 -11.94 24.70
N ILE A 330 -13.68 -11.59 23.63
CA ILE A 330 -12.26 -11.25 23.72
C ILE A 330 -12.01 -9.93 23.00
N ARG A 331 -10.91 -9.26 23.36
CA ARG A 331 -10.37 -8.12 22.63
C ARG A 331 -9.08 -8.55 21.96
N LEU A 332 -9.11 -8.60 20.64
CA LEU A 332 -7.95 -8.97 19.82
C LEU A 332 -7.11 -7.73 19.54
N PRO A 333 -5.81 -7.72 19.87
CA PRO A 333 -4.89 -6.70 19.40
C PRO A 333 -4.79 -6.72 17.87
N VAL A 334 -4.87 -5.54 17.24
CA VAL A 334 -4.72 -5.36 15.80
C VAL A 334 -3.72 -4.23 15.53
N SER A 335 -2.98 -4.35 14.44
CA SER A 335 -1.95 -3.38 14.06
C SER A 335 -2.01 -3.10 12.57
N ALA A 336 -1.68 -1.87 12.19
CA ALA A 336 -1.38 -1.51 10.80
C ALA A 336 0.01 -1.97 10.37
N GLU A 337 0.91 -2.17 11.33
CA GLU A 337 2.27 -2.65 11.07
C GLU A 337 2.31 -4.18 11.12
N HIS A 338 2.91 -4.77 10.10
CA HIS A 338 3.26 -6.17 10.03
C HIS A 338 4.68 -6.28 9.48
N PRO A 339 5.69 -6.12 10.36
CA PRO A 339 7.07 -6.22 9.93
C PRO A 339 7.38 -7.64 9.48
N THR A 340 8.10 -7.75 8.35
CA THR A 340 8.61 -9.01 7.81
C THR A 340 10.09 -8.89 7.53
N LEU A 341 10.81 -10.02 7.51
CA LEU A 341 12.26 -10.04 7.24
C LEU A 341 12.63 -9.47 5.87
N VAL A 342 11.69 -9.51 4.90
CA VAL A 342 11.78 -8.79 3.63
C VAL A 342 10.75 -7.68 3.65
N ALA A 343 11.20 -6.44 3.85
CA ALA A 343 10.33 -5.29 3.98
C ALA A 343 10.00 -4.63 2.63
N ASP A 344 8.83 -4.00 2.52
CA ASP A 344 8.51 -3.10 1.41
C ASP A 344 9.10 -1.71 1.66
N LEU A 345 9.66 -1.08 0.62
CA LEU A 345 10.26 0.26 0.71
C LEU A 345 9.22 1.37 0.97
N ARG A 346 7.95 1.16 0.65
CA ARG A 346 6.85 2.11 0.86
C ARG A 346 7.15 3.55 0.41
N GLY A 347 7.91 3.69 -0.69
CA GLY A 347 8.33 4.99 -1.22
C GLY A 347 9.70 5.47 -0.72
N ALA A 348 10.33 4.78 0.23
CA ALA A 348 11.71 5.04 0.62
C ALA A 348 12.71 4.50 -0.40
N TYR A 349 13.97 4.91 -0.26
CA TYR A 349 15.09 4.32 -1.00
C TYR A 349 15.81 3.30 -0.12
N PRO A 350 16.37 2.21 -0.70
CA PRO A 350 17.01 1.16 0.07
C PRO A 350 18.26 1.67 0.80
N SER A 351 18.47 1.19 2.02
CA SER A 351 19.72 1.35 2.72
C SER A 351 20.80 0.46 2.10
N TYR A 352 22.05 0.87 2.19
CA TYR A 352 23.17 0.09 1.67
C TYR A 352 24.47 0.41 2.39
N PHE A 353 25.43 -0.51 2.25
CA PHE A 353 26.81 -0.32 2.68
C PHE A 353 27.75 -1.04 1.71
N ILE A 354 28.83 -0.37 1.31
CA ILE A 354 29.86 -0.90 0.40
C ILE A 354 31.12 -1.15 1.19
N TYR A 355 31.68 -2.36 1.05
CA TYR A 355 32.93 -2.73 1.67
C TYR A 355 33.78 -3.51 0.67
N GLY A 356 34.86 -2.89 0.18
CA GLY A 356 35.61 -3.39 -0.95
C GLY A 356 34.70 -3.58 -2.18
N PRO A 357 34.76 -4.77 -2.84
CA PRO A 357 33.97 -5.02 -4.03
C PRO A 357 32.50 -5.41 -3.74
N LEU A 358 32.09 -5.46 -2.47
CA LEU A 358 30.79 -5.94 -2.04
C LEU A 358 29.80 -4.82 -1.73
N VAL A 359 28.53 -5.02 -2.10
CA VAL A 359 27.41 -4.14 -1.80
C VAL A 359 26.39 -4.87 -0.94
N PHE A 360 26.26 -4.45 0.29
CA PHE A 360 25.27 -4.98 1.24
C PHE A 360 24.03 -4.11 1.28
N SER A 361 22.85 -4.72 1.34
CA SER A 361 21.57 -4.03 1.50
C SER A 361 20.59 -4.93 2.25
N PRO A 362 19.60 -4.38 2.99
CA PRO A 362 18.48 -5.18 3.42
C PRO A 362 17.76 -5.79 2.22
N ALA A 363 17.28 -7.01 2.37
CA ALA A 363 16.37 -7.60 1.40
C ALA A 363 15.05 -6.84 1.39
N THR A 364 14.63 -6.38 0.22
CA THR A 364 13.37 -5.66 0.05
C THR A 364 12.49 -6.36 -0.98
N TRP A 365 11.17 -6.15 -0.90
CA TRP A 365 10.26 -6.69 -1.92
C TRP A 365 10.59 -6.22 -3.32
N GLN A 366 11.11 -5.00 -3.49
CA GLN A 366 11.57 -4.48 -4.77
C GLN A 366 12.77 -5.27 -5.32
N LEU A 367 13.68 -5.70 -4.44
CA LEU A 367 14.81 -6.54 -4.84
C LEU A 367 14.35 -7.95 -5.18
N VAL A 368 13.52 -8.57 -4.32
CA VAL A 368 13.00 -9.92 -4.54
C VAL A 368 12.19 -10.00 -5.82
N SER A 369 11.27 -9.04 -6.06
CA SER A 369 10.51 -8.98 -7.30
C SER A 369 11.39 -8.79 -8.54
N GLY A 370 12.48 -8.02 -8.42
CA GLY A 370 13.47 -7.89 -9.48
C GLY A 370 14.17 -9.21 -9.81
N LEU A 371 14.46 -10.03 -8.79
CA LEU A 371 15.02 -11.39 -8.98
C LEU A 371 13.99 -12.36 -9.57
N GLU A 372 12.73 -12.29 -9.13
CA GLU A 372 11.63 -13.15 -9.59
C GLU A 372 11.28 -12.96 -11.06
N ASN A 373 11.52 -11.79 -11.63
CA ASN A 373 11.35 -11.54 -13.06
C ASN A 373 12.26 -12.44 -13.95
N ASN A 374 13.25 -13.13 -13.34
CA ASN A 374 14.09 -14.13 -13.98
C ASN A 374 13.73 -15.53 -13.46
N ALA A 375 12.88 -16.27 -14.20
CA ALA A 375 12.42 -17.61 -13.80
C ALA A 375 13.55 -18.61 -13.55
N GLY A 376 14.69 -18.48 -14.24
CA GLY A 376 15.88 -19.31 -14.02
C GLY A 376 16.51 -19.05 -12.65
N LEU A 377 16.66 -17.78 -12.29
CA LEU A 377 17.21 -17.35 -11.01
C LEU A 377 16.27 -17.72 -9.85
N THR A 378 14.97 -17.50 -9.98
CA THR A 378 13.96 -17.90 -8.97
C THR A 378 14.04 -19.40 -8.70
N ARG A 379 14.12 -20.23 -9.76
CA ARG A 379 14.29 -21.68 -9.61
C ARG A 379 15.58 -22.03 -8.88
N MET A 380 16.68 -21.36 -9.21
CA MET A 380 17.97 -21.58 -8.56
C MET A 380 17.90 -21.22 -7.07
N LEU A 381 17.36 -20.05 -6.72
CA LEU A 381 17.16 -19.62 -5.33
C LEU A 381 16.30 -20.62 -4.54
N GLY A 382 15.26 -21.19 -5.17
CA GLY A 382 14.43 -22.25 -4.58
C GLY A 382 15.22 -23.54 -4.32
N LEU A 383 16.03 -24.01 -5.28
CA LEU A 383 16.89 -25.20 -5.13
C LEU A 383 17.94 -25.01 -4.04
N LEU A 384 18.51 -23.82 -3.92
CA LEU A 384 19.49 -23.45 -2.89
C LEU A 384 18.83 -23.19 -1.52
N LYS A 385 17.51 -23.24 -1.43
CA LYS A 385 16.73 -22.89 -0.23
C LYS A 385 17.06 -21.50 0.31
N SER A 386 17.17 -20.53 -0.59
CA SER A 386 17.47 -19.15 -0.19
C SER A 386 16.43 -18.60 0.79
N PRO A 387 16.86 -17.96 1.89
CA PRO A 387 15.97 -17.30 2.84
C PRO A 387 15.08 -16.22 2.19
N LEU A 388 15.50 -15.63 1.08
CA LEU A 388 14.68 -14.66 0.32
C LEU A 388 13.33 -15.23 -0.13
N LEU A 389 13.24 -16.55 -0.34
CA LEU A 389 11.99 -17.22 -0.74
C LEU A 389 11.34 -18.00 0.41
N THR A 390 12.16 -18.51 1.35
CA THR A 390 11.66 -19.41 2.40
C THR A 390 11.31 -18.70 3.69
N ARG A 391 11.84 -17.50 3.92
CA ARG A 391 11.69 -16.72 5.15
C ARG A 391 11.22 -15.27 4.94
N ALA A 392 10.87 -14.91 3.70
CA ALA A 392 10.50 -13.53 3.36
C ALA A 392 9.39 -12.95 4.24
N LEU A 393 8.41 -13.78 4.61
CA LEU A 393 7.24 -13.41 5.40
C LEU A 393 7.39 -13.71 6.91
N ASP A 394 8.55 -14.25 7.35
CA ASP A 394 8.79 -14.43 8.78
C ASP A 394 8.81 -13.08 9.49
N GLU A 395 8.29 -13.04 10.72
CA GLU A 395 8.40 -11.85 11.57
C GLU A 395 9.84 -11.69 12.10
N PRO A 396 10.36 -10.44 12.19
CA PRO A 396 11.63 -10.17 12.84
C PRO A 396 11.62 -10.58 14.31
N ASP A 397 12.79 -11.03 14.82
CA ASP A 397 13.02 -11.33 16.22
C ASP A 397 14.32 -10.67 16.74
N ALA A 398 14.67 -10.91 18.01
CA ALA A 398 15.87 -10.34 18.63
C ALA A 398 17.19 -10.86 18.02
N ASP A 399 17.14 -11.99 17.30
CA ASP A 399 18.31 -12.63 16.70
C ASP A 399 18.39 -12.40 15.18
N LEU A 400 17.29 -11.98 14.55
CA LEU A 400 17.21 -11.65 13.13
C LEU A 400 16.17 -10.56 12.88
N GLU A 401 16.64 -9.32 12.69
CA GLU A 401 15.81 -8.14 12.46
C GLU A 401 15.40 -7.99 10.99
N GLU A 402 16.31 -8.35 10.07
CA GLU A 402 16.12 -8.29 8.62
C GLU A 402 17.12 -9.22 7.90
N LEU A 403 16.81 -9.62 6.68
CA LEU A 403 17.77 -10.36 5.83
C LEU A 403 18.70 -9.34 5.15
N VAL A 404 20.01 -9.52 5.31
CA VAL A 404 21.01 -8.72 4.61
C VAL A 404 21.54 -9.48 3.40
N VAL A 405 21.51 -8.87 2.23
CA VAL A 405 21.92 -9.50 0.96
C VAL A 405 23.09 -8.78 0.32
N ILE A 406 23.83 -9.49 -0.53
CA ILE A 406 24.68 -8.87 -1.53
C ILE A 406 23.77 -8.38 -2.67
N ALA A 407 23.55 -7.07 -2.75
CA ALA A 407 22.58 -6.49 -3.67
C ALA A 407 23.05 -6.47 -5.12
N SER A 408 24.36 -6.42 -5.36
CA SER A 408 24.97 -6.21 -6.67
C SER A 408 26.03 -7.26 -6.96
N PRO A 409 26.35 -7.57 -8.22
CA PRO A 409 27.60 -8.23 -8.55
C PRO A 409 28.81 -7.49 -7.97
N PHE A 410 29.90 -8.19 -7.79
CA PHE A 410 31.14 -7.55 -7.36
C PHE A 410 31.47 -6.32 -8.23
N PHE A 411 31.89 -5.25 -7.60
CA PHE A 411 32.63 -4.25 -8.34
C PHE A 411 33.88 -4.88 -8.98
N PRO A 412 34.21 -4.54 -10.23
CA PRO A 412 35.41 -5.06 -10.89
C PRO A 412 36.67 -4.66 -10.11
N HIS A 413 37.29 -5.62 -9.45
CA HIS A 413 38.52 -5.41 -8.70
C HIS A 413 39.27 -6.75 -8.49
N ARG A 414 40.60 -6.71 -8.36
CA ARG A 414 41.44 -7.90 -8.16
C ARG A 414 41.05 -8.75 -6.93
N LEU A 415 40.50 -8.12 -5.91
CA LEU A 415 40.02 -8.82 -4.70
C LEU A 415 38.86 -9.80 -4.95
N ALA A 416 38.12 -9.63 -6.04
CA ALA A 416 37.04 -10.53 -6.42
C ALA A 416 37.52 -11.73 -7.27
N ASN A 417 38.79 -11.76 -7.69
CA ASN A 417 39.31 -12.81 -8.56
C ASN A 417 39.23 -14.16 -7.88
N GLY A 418 38.69 -15.16 -8.58
CA GLY A 418 38.55 -16.54 -8.10
C GLY A 418 37.26 -16.82 -7.32
N TYR A 419 36.43 -15.82 -7.05
CA TYR A 419 35.13 -16.01 -6.44
C TYR A 419 34.01 -15.97 -7.46
N ALA A 420 32.98 -16.81 -7.23
CA ALA A 420 31.73 -16.72 -7.97
C ALA A 420 30.93 -15.43 -7.56
N ASN A 421 30.08 -14.92 -8.47
CA ASN A 421 29.26 -13.75 -8.20
C ASN A 421 28.25 -14.03 -7.08
N PRO A 422 28.33 -13.34 -5.92
CA PRO A 422 27.45 -13.58 -4.77
C PRO A 422 26.12 -12.79 -4.80
N ALA A 423 25.81 -12.07 -5.89
CA ALA A 423 24.59 -11.27 -5.96
C ALA A 423 23.33 -12.10 -5.66
N GLY A 424 22.49 -11.59 -4.75
CA GLY A 424 21.31 -12.29 -4.24
C GLY A 424 21.58 -13.26 -3.08
N ALA A 425 22.85 -13.46 -2.68
CA ALA A 425 23.19 -14.28 -1.52
C ALA A 425 22.85 -13.53 -0.20
N VAL A 426 22.24 -14.24 0.75
CA VAL A 426 21.92 -13.71 2.08
C VAL A 426 23.11 -13.93 3.01
N VAL A 427 23.61 -12.88 3.63
CA VAL A 427 24.72 -12.94 4.58
C VAL A 427 24.27 -13.62 5.87
N TYR A 428 24.97 -14.70 6.25
CA TYR A 428 24.73 -15.42 7.49
C TYR A 428 25.59 -14.88 8.63
N SER A 429 26.93 -14.85 8.41
CA SER A 429 27.87 -14.42 9.45
C SER A 429 29.09 -13.68 8.85
N ILE A 430 29.70 -12.87 9.70
CA ILE A 430 31.03 -12.28 9.46
C ILE A 430 31.93 -12.71 10.62
N ASN A 431 33.05 -13.36 10.31
CA ASN A 431 34.00 -13.93 11.30
C ASN A 431 33.26 -14.72 12.40
N GLY A 432 32.27 -15.55 12.02
CA GLY A 432 31.47 -16.36 12.93
C GLY A 432 30.39 -15.57 13.71
N THR A 433 30.35 -14.23 13.63
CA THR A 433 29.30 -13.41 14.24
C THR A 433 28.08 -13.41 13.34
N ARG A 434 26.95 -13.97 13.80
CA ARG A 434 25.70 -13.99 13.06
C ARG A 434 25.19 -12.57 12.81
N ILE A 435 24.84 -12.27 11.56
CA ILE A 435 24.32 -10.95 11.19
C ILE A 435 22.81 -10.89 11.45
N LYS A 436 22.38 -9.79 12.12
CA LYS A 436 20.98 -9.53 12.49
C LYS A 436 20.31 -8.50 11.58
N SER A 437 21.09 -7.52 11.11
CA SER A 437 20.62 -6.41 10.27
C SER A 437 21.80 -5.75 9.55
N LEU A 438 21.54 -4.89 8.56
CA LEU A 438 22.59 -4.10 7.90
C LEU A 438 23.34 -3.23 8.91
N ARG A 439 22.65 -2.61 9.85
CA ARG A 439 23.28 -1.81 10.92
C ARG A 439 24.22 -2.64 11.77
N HIS A 440 23.80 -3.88 12.12
CA HIS A 440 24.66 -4.81 12.86
C HIS A 440 25.88 -5.23 12.02
N LEU A 441 25.69 -5.54 10.73
CA LEU A 441 26.79 -5.85 9.80
C LEU A 441 27.85 -4.74 9.77
N VAL A 442 27.40 -3.47 9.63
CA VAL A 442 28.30 -2.31 9.62
C VAL A 442 29.06 -2.17 10.94
N ALA A 443 28.40 -2.37 12.07
CA ALA A 443 29.05 -2.36 13.38
C ALA A 443 30.10 -3.47 13.51
N VAL A 444 29.76 -4.70 13.09
CA VAL A 444 30.73 -5.83 13.10
C VAL A 444 31.95 -5.53 12.26
N LEU A 445 31.78 -5.02 11.03
CA LEU A 445 32.91 -4.67 10.14
C LEU A 445 33.75 -3.50 10.69
N ARG A 446 33.14 -2.52 11.34
CA ARG A 446 33.83 -1.38 11.98
C ARG A 446 34.72 -1.86 13.12
N ASP A 447 34.20 -2.77 13.96
CA ASP A 447 34.85 -3.18 15.20
C ASP A 447 35.80 -4.38 15.03
N LEU A 448 35.82 -4.99 13.84
CA LEU A 448 36.65 -6.15 13.52
C LEU A 448 38.14 -5.82 13.61
N GLN A 449 38.88 -6.67 14.36
CA GLN A 449 40.34 -6.55 14.52
C GLN A 449 41.11 -7.68 13.84
N ASP A 450 40.46 -8.75 13.44
CA ASP A 450 41.06 -9.92 12.80
C ASP A 450 41.79 -9.52 11.49
N PRO A 451 42.87 -10.24 11.15
CA PRO A 451 43.62 -9.96 9.91
C PRO A 451 42.83 -10.28 8.65
N PHE A 452 41.82 -11.12 8.74
CA PHE A 452 40.95 -11.51 7.64
C PHE A 452 39.49 -11.23 7.97
N VAL A 453 38.72 -10.90 6.94
CA VAL A 453 37.26 -10.83 6.95
C VAL A 453 36.73 -12.06 6.26
N THR A 454 35.97 -12.88 6.98
CA THR A 454 35.30 -14.06 6.43
C THR A 454 33.80 -13.81 6.40
N ILE A 455 33.17 -13.99 5.23
CA ILE A 455 31.74 -13.77 5.02
C ILE A 455 31.12 -15.10 4.61
N GLU A 456 30.14 -15.56 5.36
CA GLU A 456 29.39 -16.79 5.11
C GLU A 456 27.95 -16.47 4.72
N PHE A 457 27.34 -17.32 3.89
CA PHE A 457 26.00 -17.12 3.35
C PHE A 457 25.02 -18.16 3.84
N ASP A 458 23.75 -17.74 4.03
CA ASP A 458 22.64 -18.58 4.46
C ASP A 458 21.97 -19.24 3.23
N GLN A 459 22.74 -20.06 2.51
CA GLN A 459 22.24 -20.85 1.39
C GLN A 459 23.13 -22.07 1.16
N LYS A 460 22.55 -23.16 0.63
CA LYS A 460 23.33 -24.37 0.33
C LYS A 460 24.33 -24.10 -0.79
N GLY A 461 25.59 -24.54 -0.60
CA GLY A 461 26.62 -24.49 -1.63
C GLY A 461 27.19 -23.11 -1.93
N GLY A 462 26.90 -22.10 -1.07
CA GLY A 462 27.55 -20.80 -1.15
C GLY A 462 29.03 -20.91 -0.78
N GLU A 463 29.89 -20.21 -1.54
CA GLU A 463 31.32 -20.07 -1.19
C GLU A 463 31.43 -19.13 0.02
N ALA A 464 32.34 -19.41 0.95
CA ALA A 464 32.77 -18.41 1.91
C ALA A 464 33.72 -17.41 1.23
N LEU A 465 33.51 -16.13 1.42
CA LEU A 465 34.42 -15.09 0.91
C LEU A 465 35.41 -14.72 2.00
N VAL A 466 36.69 -14.70 1.68
CA VAL A 466 37.76 -14.35 2.62
C VAL A 466 38.61 -13.24 2.01
N PHE A 467 38.79 -12.16 2.75
CA PHE A 467 39.60 -11.01 2.31
C PHE A 467 40.60 -10.62 3.41
N ALA A 468 41.81 -10.23 3.02
CA ALA A 468 42.70 -9.57 3.95
C ALA A 468 42.08 -8.21 4.38
N ARG A 469 41.81 -8.03 5.69
CA ARG A 469 41.05 -6.89 6.23
C ARG A 469 41.61 -5.56 5.81
N GLN A 470 42.92 -5.40 5.89
CA GLN A 470 43.56 -4.12 5.51
C GLN A 470 43.49 -3.85 4.00
N GLU A 471 43.59 -4.90 3.17
CA GLU A 471 43.51 -4.73 1.72
C GLU A 471 42.09 -4.34 1.26
N ILE A 472 41.06 -5.02 1.80
CA ILE A 472 39.68 -4.71 1.42
C ILE A 472 39.25 -3.33 1.93
N ALA A 473 39.67 -2.93 3.13
CA ALA A 473 39.43 -1.59 3.66
C ALA A 473 40.07 -0.51 2.80
N ASN A 474 41.35 -0.66 2.47
CA ASN A 474 42.11 0.29 1.65
C ASN A 474 41.58 0.42 0.21
N ALA A 475 41.08 -0.72 -0.36
CA ALA A 475 40.55 -0.74 -1.72
C ALA A 475 39.17 -0.10 -1.84
N THR A 476 38.48 0.12 -0.71
CA THR A 476 37.09 0.61 -0.75
C THR A 476 36.97 1.99 -1.40
N ASP A 477 37.81 2.95 -1.01
CA ASP A 477 37.78 4.32 -1.56
C ASP A 477 38.09 4.34 -3.06
N ASP A 478 39.11 3.59 -3.50
CA ASP A 478 39.43 3.48 -4.91
C ASP A 478 38.29 2.88 -5.73
N ILE A 479 37.68 1.81 -5.22
CA ILE A 479 36.53 1.16 -5.86
C ILE A 479 35.32 2.13 -5.96
N LEU A 480 35.04 2.91 -4.92
CA LEU A 480 33.98 3.92 -4.95
C LEU A 480 34.25 4.97 -6.03
N MET A 481 35.50 5.46 -6.10
CA MET A 481 35.94 6.49 -7.06
C MET A 481 35.82 5.97 -8.50
N ASP A 482 36.35 4.78 -8.78
CA ASP A 482 36.34 4.15 -10.11
C ASP A 482 34.92 3.86 -10.63
N ASN A 483 33.98 3.67 -9.71
CA ASN A 483 32.58 3.37 -10.07
C ASN A 483 31.61 4.55 -9.90
N GLY A 484 32.12 5.75 -9.63
CA GLY A 484 31.32 6.97 -9.50
C GLY A 484 30.34 6.97 -8.33
N VAL A 485 30.66 6.23 -7.26
CA VAL A 485 29.84 6.14 -6.05
C VAL A 485 30.25 7.22 -5.06
N ARG A 486 29.31 8.10 -4.68
CA ARG A 486 29.61 9.27 -3.82
C ARG A 486 29.76 8.95 -2.34
N SER A 487 29.13 7.89 -1.87
CA SER A 487 29.12 7.54 -0.45
C SER A 487 29.25 6.03 -0.29
N GLN A 488 30.03 5.61 0.68
CA GLN A 488 30.21 4.20 1.03
C GLN A 488 28.92 3.54 1.51
N GLY A 489 27.99 4.31 2.06
CA GLY A 489 26.73 3.81 2.53
C GLY A 489 25.63 4.87 2.60
N SER A 490 24.42 4.42 2.81
CA SER A 490 23.28 5.26 3.14
C SER A 490 23.50 6.01 4.47
N ALA A 491 22.73 7.06 4.72
CA ALA A 491 22.95 7.94 5.88
C ALA A 491 22.91 7.18 7.23
N ASP A 492 21.99 6.22 7.36
CA ASP A 492 21.83 5.36 8.53
C ASP A 492 23.02 4.41 8.73
N ALA A 493 23.50 3.76 7.65
CA ALA A 493 24.68 2.91 7.70
C ALA A 493 25.95 3.72 8.05
N MET A 494 26.12 4.90 7.46
CA MET A 494 27.25 5.79 7.76
C MET A 494 27.20 6.37 9.18
N ALA A 495 26.01 6.54 9.75
CA ALA A 495 25.87 6.92 11.15
C ALA A 495 26.42 5.85 12.11
N VAL A 496 26.16 4.56 11.79
CA VAL A 496 26.73 3.44 12.54
C VAL A 496 28.25 3.37 12.39
N LEU A 497 28.76 3.51 11.15
CA LEU A 497 30.20 3.45 10.89
C LEU A 497 30.97 4.53 11.67
N ARG A 498 30.39 5.73 11.79
CA ARG A 498 31.02 6.89 12.48
C ARG A 498 30.77 6.91 13.98
N SER A 499 29.86 6.10 14.51
CA SER A 499 29.64 6.06 15.96
C SER A 499 30.88 5.51 16.66
N SER A 500 31.35 6.22 17.68
CA SER A 500 32.44 5.72 18.54
C SER A 500 32.00 4.44 19.24
N VAL A 501 32.91 3.48 19.30
CA VAL A 501 32.76 2.29 20.18
C VAL A 501 32.57 2.80 21.60
N LYS A 502 31.42 2.50 22.22
CA LYS A 502 31.18 2.77 23.65
C LYS A 502 31.83 1.69 24.51
#